data_8995dee18f8fe634e64cf59b4d92baf4
#
_entry.id   8995dee18f8fe634e64cf59b4d92baf4
#
_cell.length_a   1.000
_cell.length_b   1.000
_cell.length_c   1.000
_cell.angle_alpha   90.00
_cell.angle_beta   90.00
_cell.angle_gamma   90.00
#
_symmetry.space_group_name_H-M   'P 1'
#
loop_
_entity.id
_entity.type
_entity.pdbx_description
1 polymer ?
#
loop_
_entity_poly.entity_id
_entity_poly.type
_entity_poly.pdbx_seq_one_letter_code
_entity_poly.pdbx_strand_id
1 'polypeptide(L)'
;DVQTLRAHARQRIDEGAVTSGYGADRQTVLKLLNDSLATEIVCVLRYRRHHFMAKGIQSKSIADEFLVHSNEEQGHADQLAERIVQLGGEPNFSPQGLIGRSHAEYVEGATLLDMVKENLVAERIAIDSYREFIQYLNGKDPTTRRLLESILAVEEQHADELSGLLQDVPADLTVRPRAVEK
;
A
#
# COMPACT_ATOMS: atom_id res chain seq x y z
N ASP A 1 17.16 22.13 -26.11
CA ASP A 1 18.50 22.14 -26.71
C ASP A 1 19.39 21.09 -26.04
N VAL A 2 20.10 20.30 -26.88
CA VAL A 2 20.95 19.16 -26.42
C VAL A 2 22.14 19.63 -25.57
N GLN A 3 22.69 20.82 -25.86
CA GLN A 3 23.81 21.35 -25.07
C GLN A 3 23.37 21.69 -23.64
N THR A 4 22.19 22.25 -23.47
CA THR A 4 21.58 22.51 -22.16
C THR A 4 21.36 21.20 -21.38
N LEU A 5 20.83 20.15 -22.04
CA LEU A 5 20.66 18.83 -21.42
C LEU A 5 22.00 18.24 -20.96
N ARG A 6 23.07 18.35 -21.78
CA ARG A 6 24.42 17.88 -21.43
C ARG A 6 25.04 18.66 -20.26
N ALA A 7 24.76 19.96 -20.17
CA ALA A 7 25.23 20.79 -19.07
C ALA A 7 24.51 20.43 -17.75
N HIS A 8 23.18 20.26 -17.79
CA HIS A 8 22.38 19.84 -16.63
C HIS A 8 22.78 18.45 -16.13
N ALA A 9 23.04 17.51 -17.05
CA ALA A 9 23.42 16.13 -16.70
C ALA A 9 24.75 16.03 -15.93
N ARG A 10 25.60 17.06 -15.99
CA ARG A 10 26.87 17.13 -15.24
C ARG A 10 26.75 17.77 -13.87
N GLN A 11 25.59 18.37 -13.57
CA GLN A 11 25.33 18.99 -12.27
C GLN A 11 24.88 17.91 -11.27
N ARG A 12 25.36 17.99 -10.04
CA ARG A 12 24.95 17.10 -8.93
C ARG A 12 24.93 15.63 -9.32
N ILE A 13 26.01 15.17 -9.93
CA ILE A 13 26.11 13.82 -10.49
C ILE A 13 25.97 12.72 -9.42
N ASP A 14 26.26 13.03 -8.18
CA ASP A 14 26.09 12.21 -6.99
C ASP A 14 24.62 12.00 -6.57
N GLU A 15 23.70 12.83 -7.04
CA GLU A 15 22.26 12.65 -6.80
C GLU A 15 21.61 11.60 -7.72
N GLY A 16 22.37 10.95 -8.59
CA GLY A 16 21.93 9.82 -9.40
C GLY A 16 20.73 10.14 -10.31
N ALA A 17 19.56 9.57 -10.01
CA ALA A 17 18.35 9.75 -10.81
C ALA A 17 17.68 11.12 -10.64
N VAL A 18 18.04 11.89 -9.61
CA VAL A 18 17.51 13.24 -9.38
C VAL A 18 18.35 14.25 -10.11
N THR A 19 17.90 14.66 -11.29
CA THR A 19 18.56 15.68 -12.10
C THR A 19 18.05 17.08 -11.78
N SER A 20 18.74 18.12 -12.26
CA SER A 20 18.28 19.51 -12.13
C SER A 20 16.93 19.80 -12.79
N GLY A 21 16.45 18.88 -13.64
CA GLY A 21 15.12 18.94 -14.27
C GLY A 21 14.00 18.29 -13.46
N TYR A 22 14.26 17.77 -12.26
CA TYR A 22 13.22 17.19 -11.41
C TYR A 22 12.20 18.25 -11.00
N GLY A 23 10.94 18.08 -11.43
CA GLY A 23 9.93 19.14 -11.40
C GLY A 23 8.99 19.13 -10.19
N ALA A 24 9.01 18.06 -9.38
CA ALA A 24 8.17 17.97 -8.19
C ALA A 24 8.91 18.48 -6.94
N ASP A 25 8.16 18.82 -5.88
CA ASP A 25 8.76 19.04 -4.58
C ASP A 25 9.18 17.70 -3.96
N ARG A 26 10.50 17.45 -3.99
CA ARG A 26 11.09 16.17 -3.55
C ARG A 26 10.75 15.81 -2.11
N GLN A 27 10.73 16.79 -1.20
CA GLN A 27 10.43 16.54 0.21
C GLN A 27 8.97 16.10 0.40
N THR A 28 8.04 16.76 -0.26
CA THR A 28 6.63 16.38 -0.25
C THR A 28 6.43 14.98 -0.88
N VAL A 29 7.08 14.70 -2.02
CA VAL A 29 7.00 13.38 -2.66
C VAL A 29 7.54 12.29 -1.74
N LEU A 30 8.68 12.48 -1.08
CA LEU A 30 9.26 11.53 -0.14
C LEU A 30 8.36 11.30 1.08
N LYS A 31 7.70 12.35 1.59
CA LYS A 31 6.73 12.23 2.67
C LYS A 31 5.53 11.37 2.22
N LEU A 32 4.92 11.68 1.10
CA LEU A 32 3.76 10.95 0.57
C LEU A 32 4.10 9.48 0.27
N LEU A 33 5.29 9.19 -0.28
CA LEU A 33 5.76 7.82 -0.49
C LEU A 33 5.93 7.07 0.85
N ASN A 34 6.44 7.72 1.90
CA ASN A 34 6.55 7.09 3.22
C ASN A 34 5.20 6.88 3.91
N ASP A 35 4.23 7.75 3.69
CA ASP A 35 2.85 7.57 4.18
C ASP A 35 2.18 6.39 3.45
N SER A 36 2.37 6.28 2.12
CA SER A 36 1.94 5.12 1.33
C SER A 36 2.63 3.83 1.80
N LEU A 37 3.96 3.85 1.99
CA LEU A 37 4.71 2.70 2.53
C LEU A 37 4.15 2.24 3.88
N ALA A 38 3.82 3.16 4.78
CA ALA A 38 3.22 2.82 6.06
C ALA A 38 1.82 2.18 5.88
N THR A 39 1.05 2.64 4.91
CA THR A 39 -0.27 2.10 4.57
C THR A 39 -0.15 0.66 4.09
N GLU A 40 0.75 0.36 3.15
CA GLU A 40 1.01 -1.01 2.67
C GLU A 40 1.43 -1.94 3.82
N ILE A 41 2.36 -1.51 4.68
CA ILE A 41 2.81 -2.33 5.82
C ILE A 41 1.64 -2.63 6.77
N VAL A 42 0.76 -1.68 7.05
CA VAL A 42 -0.44 -1.92 7.88
C VAL A 42 -1.38 -2.92 7.20
N CYS A 43 -1.56 -2.82 5.88
CA CYS A 43 -2.34 -3.77 5.10
C CYS A 43 -1.72 -5.18 5.13
N VAL A 44 -0.39 -5.31 4.93
CA VAL A 44 0.33 -6.59 5.08
C VAL A 44 0.03 -7.25 6.42
N LEU A 45 0.18 -6.51 7.52
CA LEU A 45 -0.02 -7.02 8.88
C LEU A 45 -1.47 -7.44 9.12
N ARG A 46 -2.43 -6.65 8.66
CA ARG A 46 -3.85 -6.94 8.80
C ARG A 46 -4.26 -8.16 7.99
N TYR A 47 -3.90 -8.25 6.72
CA TYR A 47 -4.16 -9.41 5.88
C TYR A 47 -3.51 -10.69 6.41
N ARG A 48 -2.27 -10.61 6.91
CA ARG A 48 -1.61 -11.75 7.58
C ARG A 48 -2.41 -12.25 8.76
N ARG A 49 -2.84 -11.33 9.64
CA ARG A 49 -3.67 -11.70 10.78
C ARG A 49 -4.98 -12.35 10.34
N HIS A 50 -5.66 -11.77 9.35
CA HIS A 50 -6.91 -12.28 8.84
C HIS A 50 -6.74 -13.69 8.23
N HIS A 51 -5.67 -13.93 7.48
CA HIS A 51 -5.32 -15.27 6.97
C HIS A 51 -5.26 -16.31 8.09
N PHE A 52 -4.54 -16.03 9.17
CA PHE A 52 -4.41 -16.97 10.28
C PHE A 52 -5.67 -17.09 11.16
N MET A 53 -6.50 -16.07 11.19
CA MET A 53 -7.72 -16.06 12.00
C MET A 53 -8.93 -16.63 11.25
N ALA A 54 -8.98 -16.57 9.94
CA ALA A 54 -10.02 -17.18 9.13
C ALA A 54 -9.96 -18.71 9.25
N LYS A 55 -10.99 -19.31 9.87
CA LYS A 55 -11.04 -20.75 10.15
C LYS A 55 -12.37 -21.36 9.73
N GLY A 56 -12.30 -22.64 9.36
CA GLY A 56 -13.45 -23.42 8.94
C GLY A 56 -13.39 -23.82 7.48
N ILE A 57 -14.18 -24.80 7.09
CA ILE A 57 -14.14 -25.41 5.74
C ILE A 57 -14.47 -24.37 4.65
N GLN A 58 -15.43 -23.47 4.94
CA GLN A 58 -15.86 -22.43 3.98
C GLN A 58 -14.94 -21.21 3.95
N SER A 59 -14.05 -21.06 4.93
CA SER A 59 -13.15 -19.91 4.98
C SER A 59 -11.77 -20.15 4.36
N LYS A 60 -11.47 -21.39 3.93
CA LYS A 60 -10.14 -21.72 3.43
C LYS A 60 -9.74 -20.90 2.20
N SER A 61 -10.62 -20.80 1.21
CA SER A 61 -10.34 -20.02 0.00
C SER A 61 -10.14 -18.53 0.29
N ILE A 62 -10.96 -17.97 1.19
CA ILE A 62 -10.85 -16.57 1.63
C ILE A 62 -9.57 -16.34 2.43
N ALA A 63 -9.18 -17.29 3.29
CA ALA A 63 -7.92 -17.22 4.02
C ALA A 63 -6.71 -17.27 3.08
N ASP A 64 -6.76 -18.10 2.04
CA ASP A 64 -5.72 -18.18 1.03
C ASP A 64 -5.63 -16.87 0.23
N GLU A 65 -6.77 -16.24 -0.11
CA GLU A 65 -6.85 -14.93 -0.76
C GLU A 65 -6.22 -13.82 0.11
N PHE A 66 -6.53 -13.78 1.40
CA PHE A 66 -5.88 -12.84 2.32
C PHE A 66 -4.36 -12.99 2.34
N LEU A 67 -3.84 -14.21 2.17
CA LEU A 67 -2.39 -14.43 2.10
C LEU A 67 -1.81 -13.92 0.78
N VAL A 68 -2.51 -14.11 -0.33
CA VAL A 68 -2.12 -13.58 -1.65
C VAL A 68 -2.03 -12.06 -1.57
N HIS A 69 -3.11 -11.39 -1.16
CA HIS A 69 -3.12 -9.94 -1.00
C HIS A 69 -2.01 -9.46 -0.06
N SER A 70 -1.80 -10.11 1.11
CA SER A 70 -0.70 -9.74 2.01
C SER A 70 0.68 -9.77 1.33
N ASN A 71 0.92 -10.71 0.42
CA ASN A 71 2.20 -10.81 -0.29
C ASN A 71 2.30 -9.73 -1.38
N GLU A 72 1.21 -9.37 -2.03
CA GLU A 72 1.15 -8.30 -3.03
C GLU A 72 1.37 -6.93 -2.38
N GLU A 73 0.74 -6.65 -1.23
CA GLU A 73 0.99 -5.44 -0.44
C GLU A 73 2.46 -5.33 0.00
N GLN A 74 3.09 -6.45 0.38
CA GLN A 74 4.53 -6.45 0.65
C GLN A 74 5.34 -6.06 -0.60
N GLY A 75 4.94 -6.53 -1.76
CA GLY A 75 5.54 -6.14 -3.04
C GLY A 75 5.38 -4.64 -3.34
N HIS A 76 4.21 -4.06 -3.03
CA HIS A 76 3.97 -2.61 -3.14
C HIS A 76 4.87 -1.84 -2.19
N ALA A 77 4.96 -2.26 -0.92
CA ALA A 77 5.84 -1.65 0.08
C ALA A 77 7.31 -1.63 -0.39
N ASP A 78 7.80 -2.74 -0.94
CA ASP A 78 9.17 -2.84 -1.44
C ASP A 78 9.43 -1.90 -2.63
N GLN A 79 8.49 -1.80 -3.58
CA GLN A 79 8.58 -0.89 -4.72
C GLN A 79 8.58 0.59 -4.28
N LEU A 80 7.74 0.94 -3.30
CA LEU A 80 7.72 2.29 -2.73
C LEU A 80 9.05 2.62 -2.03
N ALA A 81 9.59 1.67 -1.25
CA ALA A 81 10.87 1.83 -0.57
C ALA A 81 12.03 2.03 -1.56
N GLU A 82 12.07 1.24 -2.64
CA GLU A 82 13.05 1.43 -3.72
C GLU A 82 12.95 2.83 -4.34
N ARG A 83 11.73 3.30 -4.59
CA ARG A 83 11.52 4.64 -5.15
C ARG A 83 11.97 5.74 -4.20
N ILE A 84 11.71 5.61 -2.91
CA ILE A 84 12.19 6.54 -1.87
C ILE A 84 13.72 6.67 -1.93
N VAL A 85 14.42 5.53 -1.98
CA VAL A 85 15.89 5.51 -2.07
C VAL A 85 16.39 6.15 -3.36
N GLN A 86 15.76 5.86 -4.52
CA GLN A 86 16.11 6.49 -5.81
C GLN A 86 15.97 8.02 -5.78
N LEU A 87 15.03 8.54 -4.99
CA LEU A 87 14.85 9.97 -4.79
C LEU A 87 15.77 10.58 -3.71
N GLY A 88 16.69 9.77 -3.16
CA GLY A 88 17.64 10.20 -2.14
C GLY A 88 17.02 10.35 -0.75
N GLY A 89 15.91 9.66 -0.48
CA GLY A 89 15.26 9.59 0.83
C GLY A 89 15.57 8.31 1.59
N GLU A 90 15.01 8.19 2.79
CA GLU A 90 15.09 7.01 3.64
C GLU A 90 13.69 6.39 3.80
N PRO A 91 13.49 5.10 3.46
CA PRO A 91 12.22 4.42 3.68
C PRO A 91 12.03 4.16 5.18
N ASN A 92 10.87 4.56 5.70
CA ASN A 92 10.58 4.48 7.13
C ASN A 92 9.84 3.17 7.47
N PHE A 93 10.59 2.14 7.80
CA PHE A 93 10.08 0.85 8.28
C PHE A 93 9.94 0.77 9.81
N SER A 94 10.13 1.87 10.55
CA SER A 94 9.98 1.86 12.00
C SER A 94 8.57 1.47 12.41
N PRO A 95 8.40 0.47 13.31
CA PRO A 95 7.08 0.14 13.85
C PRO A 95 6.55 1.25 14.76
N GLN A 96 7.44 2.10 15.30
CA GLN A 96 7.03 3.25 16.11
C GLN A 96 6.33 4.29 15.24
N GLY A 97 5.10 4.62 15.60
CA GLY A 97 4.28 5.60 14.87
C GLY A 97 3.78 5.10 13.51
N LEU A 98 3.90 3.80 13.21
CA LEU A 98 3.48 3.20 11.94
C LEU A 98 2.00 3.50 11.65
N ILE A 99 1.11 3.23 12.62
CA ILE A 99 -0.33 3.48 12.48
C ILE A 99 -0.64 4.97 12.25
N GLY A 100 0.11 5.88 12.89
CA GLY A 100 -0.09 7.33 12.71
C GLY A 100 0.35 7.88 11.35
N ARG A 101 1.15 7.13 10.59
CA ARG A 101 1.56 7.47 9.22
C ARG A 101 0.67 6.80 8.17
N SER A 102 0.03 5.68 8.52
CA SER A 102 -0.84 4.94 7.61
C SER A 102 -2.16 5.67 7.38
N HIS A 103 -2.65 5.63 6.16
CA HIS A 103 -4.01 6.06 5.83
C HIS A 103 -5.04 4.98 6.19
N ALA A 104 -4.66 3.71 6.10
CA ALA A 104 -5.51 2.58 6.47
C ALA A 104 -5.42 2.27 7.98
N GLU A 105 -6.54 1.83 8.54
CA GLU A 105 -6.63 1.40 9.93
C GLU A 105 -6.27 -0.08 10.09
N TYR A 106 -5.70 -0.42 11.25
CA TYR A 106 -5.51 -1.82 11.63
C TYR A 106 -6.73 -2.30 12.40
N VAL A 107 -7.63 -3.00 11.71
CA VAL A 107 -8.87 -3.54 12.28
C VAL A 107 -8.82 -5.06 12.27
N GLU A 108 -9.06 -5.67 13.43
CA GLU A 108 -8.95 -7.11 13.60
C GLU A 108 -10.14 -7.90 13.03
N GLY A 109 -11.34 -7.31 13.01
CA GLY A 109 -12.57 -7.98 12.63
C GLY A 109 -12.98 -9.07 13.64
N ALA A 110 -14.27 -9.19 13.94
CA ALA A 110 -14.80 -10.20 14.84
C ALA A 110 -15.28 -11.46 14.11
N THR A 111 -15.68 -11.32 12.86
CA THR A 111 -16.20 -12.38 11.97
C THR A 111 -15.43 -12.42 10.66
N LEU A 112 -15.57 -13.49 9.90
CA LEU A 112 -15.02 -13.57 8.55
C LEU A 112 -15.58 -12.44 7.65
N LEU A 113 -16.86 -12.16 7.79
CA LEU A 113 -17.51 -11.07 7.07
C LEU A 113 -16.92 -9.70 7.43
N ASP A 114 -16.64 -9.46 8.72
CA ASP A 114 -15.99 -8.22 9.15
C ASP A 114 -14.57 -8.12 8.58
N MET A 115 -13.80 -9.21 8.55
CA MET A 115 -12.47 -9.23 7.96
C MET A 115 -12.48 -8.85 6.47
N VAL A 116 -13.42 -9.40 5.69
CA VAL A 116 -13.58 -9.05 4.27
C VAL A 116 -13.98 -7.58 4.13
N LYS A 117 -14.93 -7.09 4.93
CA LYS A 117 -15.37 -5.68 4.89
C LYS A 117 -14.25 -4.71 5.25
N GLU A 118 -13.51 -5.00 6.30
CA GLU A 118 -12.43 -4.11 6.76
C GLU A 118 -11.26 -4.08 5.77
N ASN A 119 -10.96 -5.21 5.11
CA ASN A 119 -10.00 -5.22 4.03
C ASN A 119 -10.50 -4.39 2.85
N LEU A 120 -11.76 -4.57 2.40
CA LEU A 120 -12.33 -3.75 1.34
C LEU A 120 -12.34 -2.26 1.66
N VAL A 121 -12.62 -1.87 2.90
CA VAL A 121 -12.53 -0.47 3.33
C VAL A 121 -11.11 0.06 3.15
N ALA A 122 -10.11 -0.72 3.53
CA ALA A 122 -8.71 -0.29 3.39
C ALA A 122 -8.26 -0.19 1.93
N GLU A 123 -8.66 -1.14 1.05
CA GLU A 123 -8.39 -1.01 -0.39
C GLU A 123 -8.97 0.29 -0.95
N ARG A 124 -10.20 0.62 -0.57
CA ARG A 124 -10.85 1.85 -1.02
C ARG A 124 -10.14 3.11 -0.52
N ILE A 125 -9.58 3.08 0.69
CA ILE A 125 -8.73 4.16 1.22
C ILE A 125 -7.44 4.25 0.41
N ALA A 126 -6.79 3.14 0.11
CA ALA A 126 -5.58 3.08 -0.71
C ALA A 126 -5.85 3.63 -2.13
N ILE A 127 -6.93 3.19 -2.77
CA ILE A 127 -7.36 3.66 -4.09
C ILE A 127 -7.49 5.20 -4.12
N ASP A 128 -8.21 5.78 -3.18
CA ASP A 128 -8.41 7.23 -3.15
C ASP A 128 -7.10 7.97 -2.82
N SER A 129 -6.29 7.44 -1.91
CA SER A 129 -4.97 7.99 -1.57
C SER A 129 -4.02 8.00 -2.77
N TYR A 130 -3.95 6.89 -3.52
CA TYR A 130 -3.12 6.82 -4.74
C TYR A 130 -3.62 7.75 -5.84
N ARG A 131 -4.93 7.87 -6.03
CA ARG A 131 -5.51 8.82 -6.99
C ARG A 131 -5.13 10.26 -6.66
N GLU A 132 -5.24 10.66 -5.40
CA GLU A 132 -4.84 12.00 -4.96
C GLU A 132 -3.34 12.25 -5.16
N PHE A 133 -2.50 11.27 -4.82
CA PHE A 133 -1.06 11.38 -5.01
C PHE A 133 -0.69 11.49 -6.50
N ILE A 134 -1.29 10.68 -7.37
CA ILE A 134 -1.10 10.74 -8.82
C ILE A 134 -1.50 12.13 -9.36
N GLN A 135 -2.62 12.69 -8.89
CA GLN A 135 -3.06 14.05 -9.26
C GLN A 135 -2.07 15.12 -8.79
N TYR A 136 -1.55 15.00 -7.58
CA TYR A 136 -0.54 15.92 -7.05
C TYR A 136 0.72 15.95 -7.92
N LEU A 137 1.18 14.81 -8.40
CA LEU A 137 2.36 14.71 -9.27
C LEU A 137 2.15 15.40 -10.63
N ASN A 138 0.96 15.33 -11.20
CA ASN A 138 0.53 16.04 -12.40
C ASN A 138 1.62 16.15 -13.51
N GLY A 139 2.31 15.05 -13.81
CA GLY A 139 3.36 15.00 -14.81
C GLY A 139 4.75 15.53 -14.37
N LYS A 140 4.90 16.02 -13.15
CA LYS A 140 6.17 16.55 -12.62
C LYS A 140 7.16 15.44 -12.28
N ASP A 141 6.69 14.25 -11.93
CA ASP A 141 7.47 13.04 -11.70
C ASP A 141 6.80 11.84 -12.38
N PRO A 142 7.06 11.63 -13.67
CA PRO A 142 6.42 10.57 -14.44
C PRO A 142 6.80 9.16 -13.98
N THR A 143 7.98 8.98 -13.37
CA THR A 143 8.42 7.68 -12.86
C THR A 143 7.66 7.28 -11.60
N THR A 144 7.56 8.17 -10.62
CA THR A 144 6.73 7.93 -9.42
C THR A 144 5.27 7.77 -9.80
N ARG A 145 4.74 8.62 -10.67
CA ARG A 145 3.37 8.50 -11.17
C ARG A 145 3.09 7.13 -11.76
N ARG A 146 3.95 6.63 -12.66
CA ARG A 146 3.79 5.30 -13.27
C ARG A 146 3.81 4.17 -12.25
N LEU A 147 4.68 4.25 -11.24
CA LEU A 147 4.70 3.30 -10.13
C LEU A 147 3.35 3.30 -9.41
N LEU A 148 2.86 4.48 -9.00
CA LEU A 148 1.58 4.60 -8.28
C LEU A 148 0.39 4.13 -9.14
N GLU A 149 0.39 4.39 -10.44
CA GLU A 149 -0.63 3.90 -11.38
C GLU A 149 -0.63 2.36 -11.46
N SER A 150 0.54 1.71 -11.38
CA SER A 150 0.62 0.25 -11.38
C SER A 150 0.13 -0.36 -10.06
N ILE A 151 0.42 0.25 -8.93
CA ILE A 151 -0.10 -0.17 -7.62
C ILE A 151 -1.62 0.04 -7.59
N LEU A 152 -2.10 1.23 -7.96
CA LEU A 152 -3.53 1.55 -8.00
C LEU A 152 -4.35 0.51 -8.78
N ALA A 153 -3.83 0.02 -9.91
CA ALA A 153 -4.52 -1.00 -10.69
C ALA A 153 -4.68 -2.32 -9.92
N VAL A 154 -3.74 -2.68 -9.05
CA VAL A 154 -3.82 -3.87 -8.20
C VAL A 154 -4.79 -3.63 -7.03
N GLU A 155 -4.75 -2.45 -6.39
CA GLU A 155 -5.71 -2.10 -5.33
C GLU A 155 -7.17 -2.12 -5.83
N GLU A 156 -7.40 -1.64 -7.07
CA GLU A 156 -8.73 -1.73 -7.70
C GLU A 156 -9.15 -3.17 -7.96
N GLN A 157 -8.22 -4.06 -8.33
CA GLN A 157 -8.47 -5.49 -8.46
C GLN A 157 -8.80 -6.13 -7.10
N HIS A 158 -8.00 -5.88 -6.06
CA HIS A 158 -8.27 -6.37 -4.69
C HIS A 158 -9.66 -5.95 -4.20
N ALA A 159 -10.03 -4.68 -4.44
CA ALA A 159 -11.34 -4.18 -4.05
C ALA A 159 -12.48 -4.88 -4.78
N ASP A 160 -12.32 -5.20 -6.07
CA ASP A 160 -13.31 -5.95 -6.85
C ASP A 160 -13.45 -7.38 -6.34
N GLU A 161 -12.35 -8.10 -6.11
CA GLU A 161 -12.30 -9.45 -5.56
C GLU A 161 -12.97 -9.52 -4.17
N LEU A 162 -12.62 -8.62 -3.25
CA LEU A 162 -13.24 -8.56 -1.92
C LEU A 162 -14.72 -8.21 -1.98
N SER A 163 -15.12 -7.34 -2.90
CA SER A 163 -16.54 -7.01 -3.13
C SER A 163 -17.34 -8.24 -3.59
N GLY A 164 -16.74 -9.07 -4.45
CA GLY A 164 -17.31 -10.36 -4.84
C GLY A 164 -17.48 -11.31 -3.66
N LEU A 165 -16.43 -11.43 -2.83
CA LEU A 165 -16.46 -12.28 -1.64
C LEU A 165 -17.55 -11.89 -0.62
N LEU A 166 -17.88 -10.60 -0.52
CA LEU A 166 -18.96 -10.14 0.39
C LEU A 166 -20.32 -10.73 0.03
N GLN A 167 -20.55 -11.11 -1.23
CA GLN A 167 -21.79 -11.70 -1.67
C GLN A 167 -21.89 -13.19 -1.28
N ASP A 168 -20.74 -13.84 -1.09
CA ASP A 168 -20.63 -15.28 -0.87
C ASP A 168 -20.43 -15.65 0.61
N VAL A 169 -20.07 -14.71 1.48
CA VAL A 169 -19.80 -14.98 2.92
C VAL A 169 -21.11 -15.01 3.70
N PRO A 170 -21.48 -16.15 4.33
CA PRO A 170 -22.62 -16.20 5.24
C PRO A 170 -22.44 -15.26 6.44
N ALA A 171 -23.49 -14.50 6.78
CA ALA A 171 -23.44 -13.47 7.82
C ALA A 171 -23.18 -14.00 9.24
N ASP A 172 -23.31 -15.31 9.47
CA ASP A 172 -23.20 -16.00 10.77
C ASP A 172 -21.85 -16.69 11.01
N LEU A 173 -20.89 -16.62 10.07
CA LEU A 173 -19.55 -17.17 10.24
C LEU A 173 -18.74 -16.34 11.24
N THR A 174 -18.83 -16.70 12.51
CA THR A 174 -18.06 -16.05 13.59
C THR A 174 -16.65 -16.63 13.73
N VAL A 175 -15.64 -15.76 13.81
CA VAL A 175 -14.32 -16.11 14.33
C VAL A 175 -14.42 -16.12 15.85
N ARG A 176 -14.33 -17.31 16.48
CA ARG A 176 -14.29 -17.36 17.94
C ARG A 176 -12.97 -16.73 18.43
N PRO A 177 -13.02 -15.67 19.25
CA PRO A 177 -11.81 -15.20 19.91
C PRO A 177 -11.24 -16.34 20.75
N ARG A 178 -9.93 -16.56 20.72
CA ARG A 178 -9.28 -17.41 21.73
C ARG A 178 -9.58 -16.79 23.09
N ALA A 179 -10.19 -17.59 23.99
CA ALA A 179 -10.22 -17.23 25.40
C ALA A 179 -8.76 -17.00 25.83
N VAL A 180 -8.45 -15.77 26.22
CA VAL A 180 -7.22 -15.50 26.95
C VAL A 180 -7.47 -16.08 28.34
N GLU A 181 -6.92 -17.26 28.62
CA GLU A 181 -6.83 -17.76 30.00
C GLU A 181 -5.99 -16.73 30.76
N LYS A 182 -6.60 -16.20 31.82
CA LYS A 182 -5.96 -15.25 32.75
C LYS A 182 -4.97 -15.96 33.64
#